data_873512ce59ac3af0a520991487609200
#
_entry.id   873512ce59ac3af0a520991487609200
#
_cell.length_a   1.000
_cell.length_b   1.000
_cell.length_c   1.000
_cell.angle_alpha   90.00
_cell.angle_beta   90.00
_cell.angle_gamma   90.00
#
_symmetry.space_group_name_H-M   'P 1'
#
loop_
_entity.id
_entity.type
_entity.pdbx_description
1 polymer ?
#
loop_
_entity_poly.entity_id
_entity_poly.type
_entity_poly.pdbx_seq_one_letter_code
_entity_poly.pdbx_strand_id
1 'polypeptide(L)'
;MNKIIENSNKLIDPFGRTVDYLRVSVTDRCDFRCTYCMAEDMQFLPKKDILSLEEIEDICRIFIKLGTRKIRLTGGEPLVRKGIMQVINNLGEEVGNYLDELTITTNGSQLEFKAEELYNAGVRRINVSLDHLDPDKFREITRWGDLEKVKRGLKKAREVGLKIKINTVAISNFNQNHLAEILMWCGKENFDMTIIEVMPMGDIGGDKRYGQYLPVSQVRKDLEKQFTLVDIPERSSGPARYVSVKETRNKLGFITPLTHNFCESCNR
;
A
#
# COMPACT_ATOMS: atom_id res chain seq x y z
N MET A 1 -2.38 18.70 32.38
CA MET A 1 -3.81 19.04 32.18
C MET A 1 -4.30 18.25 30.96
N ASN A 2 -4.79 17.02 31.20
CA ASN A 2 -5.33 16.17 30.12
C ASN A 2 -6.69 16.75 29.70
N LYS A 3 -6.74 17.43 28.55
CA LYS A 3 -8.00 17.69 27.89
C LYS A 3 -8.48 16.39 27.26
N ILE A 4 -9.43 15.75 27.90
CA ILE A 4 -10.31 14.76 27.28
C ILE A 4 -11.01 15.52 26.15
N ILE A 5 -10.59 15.27 24.92
CA ILE A 5 -11.34 15.71 23.74
C ILE A 5 -12.58 14.85 23.73
N GLU A 6 -13.70 15.42 24.17
CA GLU A 6 -14.99 14.76 24.17
C GLU A 6 -15.33 14.22 22.78
N ASN A 7 -15.79 13.00 22.78
CA ASN A 7 -16.06 12.08 21.68
C ASN A 7 -17.20 12.51 20.73
N SER A 8 -17.49 13.81 20.57
CA SER A 8 -18.69 14.28 19.88
C SER A 8 -18.57 14.44 18.35
N ASN A 9 -17.37 14.26 17.78
CA ASN A 9 -17.13 14.52 16.34
C ASN A 9 -16.52 13.35 15.58
N LYS A 10 -16.89 12.11 15.92
CA LYS A 10 -16.42 10.97 15.12
C LYS A 10 -17.15 10.91 13.78
N LEU A 11 -16.42 10.65 12.72
CA LEU A 11 -17.01 10.33 11.42
C LEU A 11 -17.69 8.97 11.52
N ILE A 12 -19.01 8.98 11.53
CA ILE A 12 -19.84 7.76 11.56
C ILE A 12 -20.61 7.70 10.24
N ASP A 13 -20.51 6.58 9.55
CA ASP A 13 -21.25 6.38 8.31
C ASP A 13 -22.73 6.02 8.58
N PRO A 14 -23.58 5.99 7.54
CA PRO A 14 -25.00 5.63 7.70
C PRO A 14 -25.26 4.23 8.26
N PHE A 15 -24.24 3.35 8.31
CA PHE A 15 -24.32 2.01 8.86
C PHE A 15 -23.80 1.91 10.29
N GLY A 16 -23.49 3.05 10.93
CA GLY A 16 -22.97 3.12 12.30
C GLY A 16 -21.49 2.75 12.45
N ARG A 17 -20.72 2.68 11.36
CA ARG A 17 -19.28 2.38 11.40
C ARG A 17 -18.48 3.65 11.61
N THR A 18 -17.52 3.61 12.51
CA THR A 18 -16.55 4.71 12.66
C THR A 18 -15.54 4.66 11.53
N VAL A 19 -15.41 5.77 10.78
CA VAL A 19 -14.40 5.97 9.74
C VAL A 19 -13.17 6.57 10.42
N ASP A 20 -12.18 5.74 10.73
CA ASP A 20 -10.98 6.12 11.48
C ASP A 20 -9.68 6.00 10.67
N TYR A 21 -9.81 5.64 9.38
CA TYR A 21 -8.68 5.43 8.49
C TYR A 21 -8.77 6.29 7.23
N LEU A 22 -7.84 7.21 7.05
CA LEU A 22 -7.74 8.09 5.89
C LEU A 22 -6.64 7.62 4.93
N ARG A 23 -6.96 7.55 3.64
CA ARG A 23 -5.98 7.35 2.58
C ARG A 23 -5.88 8.62 1.75
N VAL A 24 -4.68 9.20 1.68
CA VAL A 24 -4.42 10.47 1.00
C VAL A 24 -3.52 10.23 -0.20
N SER A 25 -4.01 10.56 -1.40
CA SER A 25 -3.18 10.66 -2.60
C SER A 25 -2.49 12.00 -2.59
N VAL A 26 -1.17 12.01 -2.47
CA VAL A 26 -0.38 13.25 -2.37
C VAL A 26 0.13 13.74 -3.73
N THR A 27 0.04 12.93 -4.76
CA THR A 27 0.45 13.26 -6.14
C THR A 27 -0.12 12.27 -7.14
N ASP A 28 -0.37 12.69 -8.35
CA ASP A 28 -0.65 11.84 -9.50
C ASP A 28 0.63 11.32 -10.19
N ARG A 29 1.79 11.93 -9.92
CA ARG A 29 3.07 11.60 -10.54
C ARG A 29 3.68 10.34 -9.97
N CYS A 30 4.28 9.54 -10.87
CA CYS A 30 5.00 8.33 -10.53
C CYS A 30 6.24 8.24 -11.40
N ASP A 31 7.31 7.68 -10.89
CA ASP A 31 8.53 7.37 -11.65
C ASP A 31 8.50 5.96 -12.29
N PHE A 32 7.41 5.19 -12.07
CA PHE A 32 7.08 3.98 -12.82
C PHE A 32 5.88 4.21 -13.73
N ARG A 33 5.67 3.28 -14.68
CA ARG A 33 4.53 3.24 -15.61
C ARG A 33 3.95 1.84 -15.68
N CYS A 34 3.52 1.33 -14.52
CA CYS A 34 3.01 -0.05 -14.45
C CYS A 34 1.87 -0.27 -15.43
N THR A 35 1.96 -1.37 -16.21
CA THR A 35 1.09 -1.68 -17.34
C THR A 35 -0.39 -1.83 -16.96
N TYR A 36 -0.67 -2.12 -15.69
CA TYR A 36 -2.04 -2.24 -15.16
C TYR A 36 -2.53 -0.95 -14.47
N CYS A 37 -1.69 0.09 -14.34
CA CYS A 37 -1.98 1.27 -13.54
C CYS A 37 -2.15 2.52 -14.40
N MET A 38 -1.19 2.84 -15.25
CA MET A 38 -1.23 4.07 -16.05
C MET A 38 -0.57 3.90 -17.42
N ALA A 39 -1.02 4.68 -18.39
CA ALA A 39 -0.45 4.74 -19.72
C ALA A 39 1.02 5.22 -19.65
N GLU A 40 1.83 4.85 -20.65
CA GLU A 40 3.24 5.25 -20.70
C GLU A 40 3.39 6.76 -20.92
N ASP A 41 2.52 7.31 -21.73
CA ASP A 41 2.41 8.73 -22.10
C ASP A 41 1.42 9.51 -21.21
N MET A 42 1.19 9.02 -19.97
CA MET A 42 0.26 9.62 -19.02
C MET A 42 0.46 11.12 -18.88
N GLN A 43 -0.61 11.89 -19.08
CA GLN A 43 -0.65 13.31 -18.83
C GLN A 43 -1.05 13.58 -17.38
N PHE A 44 -0.18 14.31 -16.67
CA PHE A 44 -0.42 14.67 -15.28
C PHE A 44 -1.13 16.00 -15.15
N LEU A 45 -1.87 16.16 -14.07
CA LEU A 45 -2.53 17.44 -13.76
C LEU A 45 -1.50 18.59 -13.62
N PRO A 46 -1.84 19.79 -14.04
CA PRO A 46 -1.07 20.98 -13.74
C PRO A 46 -0.91 21.17 -12.23
N LYS A 47 0.23 21.75 -11.80
CA LYS A 47 0.49 21.94 -10.36
C LYS A 47 -0.60 22.72 -9.63
N LYS A 48 -1.26 23.66 -10.30
CA LYS A 48 -2.36 24.47 -9.75
C LYS A 48 -3.63 23.67 -9.42
N ASP A 49 -3.78 22.49 -10.02
CA ASP A 49 -4.95 21.62 -9.85
C ASP A 49 -4.66 20.47 -8.86
N ILE A 50 -3.47 20.48 -8.23
CA ILE A 50 -3.06 19.52 -7.21
C ILE A 50 -2.89 20.28 -5.90
N LEU A 51 -3.44 19.72 -4.80
CA LEU A 51 -3.28 20.31 -3.46
C LEU A 51 -1.80 20.61 -3.14
N SER A 52 -1.55 21.75 -2.51
CA SER A 52 -0.25 22.07 -1.94
C SER A 52 0.12 21.13 -0.79
N LEU A 53 1.34 21.18 -0.31
CA LEU A 53 1.76 20.37 0.85
C LEU A 53 1.04 20.82 2.12
N GLU A 54 0.86 22.12 2.26
CA GLU A 54 0.18 22.77 3.36
C GLU A 54 -1.31 22.37 3.39
N GLU A 55 -1.99 22.40 2.23
CA GLU A 55 -3.39 21.97 2.11
C GLU A 55 -3.56 20.48 2.45
N ILE A 56 -2.61 19.62 2.03
CA ILE A 56 -2.62 18.20 2.40
C ILE A 56 -2.47 18.03 3.91
N GLU A 57 -1.55 18.76 4.53
CA GLU A 57 -1.35 18.71 5.98
C GLU A 57 -2.59 19.19 6.73
N ASP A 58 -3.18 20.32 6.31
CA ASP A 58 -4.39 20.88 6.91
C ASP A 58 -5.56 19.89 6.84
N ILE A 59 -5.78 19.27 5.67
CA ILE A 59 -6.78 18.22 5.49
C ILE A 59 -6.53 17.06 6.46
N CYS A 60 -5.31 16.56 6.53
CA CYS A 60 -4.95 15.47 7.44
C CYS A 60 -5.24 15.86 8.91
N ARG A 61 -4.87 17.06 9.33
CA ARG A 61 -5.12 17.55 10.69
C ARG A 61 -6.61 17.71 11.00
N ILE A 62 -7.42 18.14 10.01
CA ILE A 62 -8.88 18.20 10.16
C ILE A 62 -9.44 16.79 10.39
N PHE A 63 -9.02 15.80 9.59
CA PHE A 63 -9.47 14.43 9.76
C PHE A 63 -9.01 13.80 11.09
N ILE A 64 -7.81 14.12 11.58
CA ILE A 64 -7.35 13.73 12.91
C ILE A 64 -8.30 14.29 13.98
N LYS A 65 -8.68 15.57 13.91
CA LYS A 65 -9.64 16.18 14.82
C LYS A 65 -11.04 15.54 14.75
N LEU A 66 -11.42 15.00 13.60
CA LEU A 66 -12.66 14.24 13.37
C LEU A 66 -12.54 12.75 13.75
N GLY A 67 -11.45 12.34 14.40
CA GLY A 67 -11.29 11.00 14.95
C GLY A 67 -10.56 10.01 14.07
N THR A 68 -9.94 10.44 12.98
CA THR A 68 -9.03 9.57 12.19
C THR A 68 -7.83 9.18 13.05
N ARG A 69 -7.58 7.87 13.12
CA ARG A 69 -6.49 7.27 13.90
C ARG A 69 -5.36 6.73 13.02
N LYS A 70 -5.63 6.51 11.74
CA LYS A 70 -4.64 6.01 10.77
C LYS A 70 -4.63 6.86 9.53
N ILE A 71 -3.43 7.24 9.08
CA ILE A 71 -3.24 7.92 7.80
C ILE A 71 -2.30 7.09 6.94
N ARG A 72 -2.68 6.92 5.68
CA ARG A 72 -1.84 6.32 4.65
C ARG A 72 -1.60 7.31 3.53
N LEU A 73 -0.36 7.68 3.34
CA LEU A 73 0.04 8.46 2.18
C LEU A 73 0.29 7.53 0.99
N THR A 74 -0.21 7.96 -0.16
CA THR A 74 -0.14 7.25 -1.43
C THR A 74 -0.15 8.27 -2.58
N GLY A 75 -0.43 7.83 -3.80
CA GLY A 75 -0.52 8.71 -4.96
C GLY A 75 -0.26 7.92 -6.22
N GLY A 76 0.45 8.52 -7.15
CA GLY A 76 1.33 7.79 -8.03
C GLY A 76 2.45 7.20 -7.19
N GLU A 77 3.59 7.88 -7.07
CA GLU A 77 4.60 7.53 -6.06
C GLU A 77 4.76 8.70 -5.06
N PRO A 78 4.37 8.54 -3.79
CA PRO A 78 4.40 9.63 -2.82
C PRO A 78 5.79 10.19 -2.58
N LEU A 79 6.83 9.35 -2.61
CA LEU A 79 8.20 9.75 -2.28
C LEU A 79 8.91 10.54 -3.40
N VAL A 80 8.32 10.64 -4.60
CA VAL A 80 8.84 11.52 -5.66
C VAL A 80 8.32 12.96 -5.53
N ARG A 81 7.28 13.20 -4.72
CA ARG A 81 6.78 14.55 -4.50
C ARG A 81 7.81 15.38 -3.74
N LYS A 82 8.30 16.45 -4.37
CA LYS A 82 9.26 17.36 -3.73
C LYS A 82 8.66 17.94 -2.45
N GLY A 83 9.42 17.89 -1.35
CA GLY A 83 9.00 18.42 -0.04
C GLY A 83 8.08 17.50 0.77
N ILE A 84 7.71 16.31 0.28
CA ILE A 84 6.77 15.42 1.00
C ILE A 84 7.25 15.03 2.39
N MET A 85 8.56 14.97 2.62
CA MET A 85 9.11 14.62 3.93
C MET A 85 8.73 15.64 5.01
N GLN A 86 8.52 16.90 4.66
CA GLN A 86 8.03 17.92 5.61
C GLN A 86 6.63 17.53 6.12
N VAL A 87 5.71 17.17 5.23
CA VAL A 87 4.36 16.70 5.62
C VAL A 87 4.45 15.44 6.47
N ILE A 88 5.33 14.49 6.09
CA ILE A 88 5.51 13.24 6.82
C ILE A 88 6.06 13.50 8.22
N ASN A 89 7.03 14.39 8.39
CA ASN A 89 7.58 14.79 9.69
C ASN A 89 6.50 15.43 10.56
N ASN A 90 5.77 16.41 10.02
CA ASN A 90 4.73 17.14 10.76
C ASN A 90 3.56 16.21 11.18
N LEU A 91 3.14 15.28 10.33
CA LEU A 91 2.13 14.28 10.68
C LEU A 91 2.67 13.20 11.62
N GLY A 92 3.96 12.92 11.56
CA GLY A 92 4.65 11.98 12.42
C GLY A 92 4.66 12.39 13.88
N GLU A 93 4.67 13.70 14.19
CA GLU A 93 4.55 14.25 15.55
C GLU A 93 3.22 13.89 16.22
N GLU A 94 2.19 13.61 15.44
CA GLU A 94 0.88 13.17 15.94
C GLU A 94 0.82 11.68 16.31
N VAL A 95 1.81 10.89 15.89
CA VAL A 95 1.85 9.44 16.16
C VAL A 95 2.15 9.17 17.62
N GLY A 96 1.30 8.37 18.26
CA GLY A 96 1.36 8.11 19.70
C GLY A 96 0.50 9.09 20.54
N ASN A 97 0.02 10.20 19.94
CA ASN A 97 -0.89 11.15 20.57
C ASN A 97 -2.30 11.02 19.96
N TYR A 98 -2.47 11.53 18.74
CA TYR A 98 -3.76 11.56 18.04
C TYR A 98 -3.83 10.54 16.91
N LEU A 99 -2.69 10.11 16.36
CA LEU A 99 -2.60 9.02 15.41
C LEU A 99 -2.04 7.76 16.05
N ASP A 100 -2.62 6.62 15.71
CA ASP A 100 -2.05 5.30 16.01
C ASP A 100 -1.01 4.89 14.97
N GLU A 101 -1.21 5.31 13.72
CA GLU A 101 -0.34 4.89 12.62
C GLU A 101 -0.29 5.92 11.48
N LEU A 102 0.94 6.29 11.09
CA LEU A 102 1.27 6.91 9.81
C LEU A 102 2.00 5.88 8.95
N THR A 103 1.48 5.59 7.76
CA THR A 103 2.04 4.59 6.86
C THR A 103 2.06 5.09 5.41
N ILE A 104 2.87 4.46 4.57
CA ILE A 104 3.07 4.85 3.17
C ILE A 104 2.89 3.63 2.29
N THR A 105 2.28 3.83 1.11
CA THR A 105 2.36 2.87 0.01
C THR A 105 3.27 3.46 -1.06
N THR A 106 4.32 2.73 -1.41
CA THR A 106 5.39 3.18 -2.31
C THR A 106 5.76 2.07 -3.31
N ASN A 107 6.32 2.44 -4.44
CA ASN A 107 6.94 1.50 -5.37
C ASN A 107 8.38 1.10 -4.97
N GLY A 108 8.91 1.72 -3.91
CA GLY A 108 10.22 1.40 -3.37
C GLY A 108 11.41 2.08 -4.03
N SER A 109 11.23 2.80 -5.14
CA SER A 109 12.33 3.41 -5.91
C SER A 109 13.18 4.41 -5.11
N GLN A 110 12.59 5.03 -4.08
CA GLN A 110 13.24 6.06 -3.27
C GLN A 110 13.64 5.56 -1.87
N LEU A 111 13.32 4.32 -1.51
CA LEU A 111 13.52 3.81 -0.15
C LEU A 111 14.99 3.75 0.27
N GLU A 112 15.92 3.48 -0.65
CA GLU A 112 17.35 3.43 -0.35
C GLU A 112 17.82 4.74 0.33
N PHE A 113 17.25 5.87 -0.08
CA PHE A 113 17.60 7.22 0.41
C PHE A 113 16.64 7.74 1.49
N LYS A 114 15.41 7.23 1.54
CA LYS A 114 14.34 7.80 2.38
C LYS A 114 13.98 6.95 3.60
N ALA A 115 14.43 5.69 3.68
CA ALA A 115 13.99 4.77 4.73
C ALA A 115 14.31 5.28 6.14
N GLU A 116 15.50 5.82 6.36
CA GLU A 116 15.93 6.35 7.65
C GLU A 116 15.15 7.60 8.04
N GLU A 117 14.96 8.53 7.10
CA GLU A 117 14.17 9.75 7.30
C GLU A 117 12.70 9.39 7.63
N LEU A 118 12.12 8.39 6.94
CA LEU A 118 10.78 7.88 7.24
C LEU A 118 10.66 7.31 8.66
N TYR A 119 11.65 6.50 9.06
CA TYR A 119 11.66 5.92 10.40
C TYR A 119 11.76 7.00 11.48
N ASN A 120 12.65 7.97 11.31
CA ASN A 120 12.84 9.09 12.21
C ASN A 120 11.59 10.00 12.30
N ALA A 121 10.85 10.11 11.20
CA ALA A 121 9.56 10.80 11.13
C ALA A 121 8.38 10.05 11.78
N GLY A 122 8.61 8.94 12.47
CA GLY A 122 7.54 8.20 13.16
C GLY A 122 6.83 7.13 12.32
N VAL A 123 7.15 6.97 11.04
CA VAL A 123 6.66 5.83 10.24
C VAL A 123 7.27 4.54 10.78
N ARG A 124 6.43 3.54 11.03
CA ARG A 124 6.90 2.23 11.56
C ARG A 124 6.60 1.07 10.61
N ARG A 125 5.74 1.29 9.63
CA ARG A 125 5.36 0.30 8.63
C ARG A 125 5.17 0.94 7.26
N ILE A 126 5.61 0.23 6.23
CA ILE A 126 5.43 0.62 4.83
C ILE A 126 4.84 -0.53 4.02
N ASN A 127 4.10 -0.18 2.97
CA ASN A 127 3.68 -1.13 1.95
C ASN A 127 4.47 -0.85 0.68
N VAL A 128 5.12 -1.87 0.13
CA VAL A 128 5.93 -1.73 -1.08
C VAL A 128 5.33 -2.57 -2.19
N SER A 129 5.06 -1.95 -3.33
CA SER A 129 4.54 -2.64 -4.51
C SER A 129 5.66 -3.40 -5.22
N LEU A 130 5.49 -4.73 -5.39
CA LEU A 130 6.45 -5.58 -6.09
C LEU A 130 5.73 -6.78 -6.69
N ASP A 131 5.72 -6.87 -8.03
CA ASP A 131 4.90 -7.83 -8.76
C ASP A 131 5.71 -9.00 -9.34
N HIS A 132 7.04 -8.93 -9.34
CA HIS A 132 7.92 -10.00 -9.82
C HIS A 132 9.32 -9.92 -9.21
N LEU A 133 10.01 -11.08 -9.07
CA LEU A 133 11.39 -11.17 -8.55
C LEU A 133 12.46 -11.29 -9.64
N ASP A 134 12.05 -11.52 -10.87
CA ASP A 134 12.91 -11.48 -12.05
C ASP A 134 13.05 -10.04 -12.55
N PRO A 135 14.29 -9.51 -12.77
CA PRO A 135 14.52 -8.12 -13.17
C PRO A 135 13.89 -7.74 -14.50
N ASP A 136 13.92 -8.64 -15.48
CA ASP A 136 13.38 -8.37 -16.80
C ASP A 136 11.85 -8.33 -16.77
N LYS A 137 11.22 -9.26 -16.04
CA LYS A 137 9.78 -9.27 -15.80
C LYS A 137 9.33 -8.06 -14.97
N PHE A 138 10.09 -7.69 -13.97
CA PHE A 138 9.82 -6.47 -13.19
C PHE A 138 9.88 -5.23 -14.07
N ARG A 139 10.87 -5.14 -14.95
CA ARG A 139 10.99 -4.05 -15.92
C ARG A 139 9.87 -4.08 -16.96
N GLU A 140 9.47 -5.26 -17.43
CA GLU A 140 8.34 -5.41 -18.34
C GLU A 140 7.04 -4.83 -17.76
N ILE A 141 6.73 -5.14 -16.49
CA ILE A 141 5.48 -4.68 -15.88
C ILE A 141 5.53 -3.22 -15.43
N THR A 142 6.67 -2.74 -14.92
CA THR A 142 6.83 -1.36 -14.43
C THR A 142 7.28 -0.38 -15.50
N ARG A 143 7.72 -0.88 -16.64
CA ARG A 143 8.37 -0.19 -17.78
C ARG A 143 9.70 0.48 -17.42
N TRP A 144 9.73 1.24 -16.33
CA TRP A 144 10.90 2.06 -15.94
C TRP A 144 11.53 1.65 -14.60
N GLY A 145 10.99 0.62 -13.95
CA GLY A 145 11.47 0.17 -12.65
C GLY A 145 12.82 -0.57 -12.72
N ASP A 146 13.59 -0.43 -11.66
CA ASP A 146 14.82 -1.17 -11.40
C ASP A 146 14.61 -2.01 -10.13
N LEU A 147 14.52 -3.33 -10.28
CA LEU A 147 14.27 -4.27 -9.19
C LEU A 147 15.39 -4.24 -8.16
N GLU A 148 16.65 -4.15 -8.59
CA GLU A 148 17.78 -4.16 -7.67
C GLU A 148 17.83 -2.89 -6.81
N LYS A 149 17.44 -1.75 -7.37
CA LYS A 149 17.25 -0.51 -6.60
C LYS A 149 16.16 -0.68 -5.55
N VAL A 150 15.03 -1.29 -5.90
CA VAL A 150 13.95 -1.57 -4.95
C VAL A 150 14.42 -2.52 -3.85
N LYS A 151 15.14 -3.60 -4.19
CA LYS A 151 15.70 -4.55 -3.21
C LYS A 151 16.68 -3.88 -2.24
N ARG A 152 17.58 -2.99 -2.74
CA ARG A 152 18.45 -2.20 -1.84
C ARG A 152 17.64 -1.32 -0.91
N GLY A 153 16.60 -0.67 -1.41
CA GLY A 153 15.68 0.13 -0.60
C GLY A 153 14.96 -0.69 0.47
N LEU A 154 14.48 -1.89 0.14
CA LEU A 154 13.86 -2.82 1.09
C LEU A 154 14.85 -3.28 2.17
N LYS A 155 16.08 -3.58 1.78
CA LYS A 155 17.16 -3.92 2.72
C LYS A 155 17.41 -2.76 3.70
N LYS A 156 17.59 -1.53 3.19
CA LYS A 156 17.78 -0.34 4.04
C LYS A 156 16.58 -0.10 4.96
N ALA A 157 15.35 -0.23 4.45
CA ALA A 157 14.13 -0.08 5.25
C ALA A 157 14.06 -1.09 6.41
N ARG A 158 14.43 -2.35 6.17
CA ARG A 158 14.52 -3.39 7.21
C ARG A 158 15.59 -3.06 8.24
N GLU A 159 16.79 -2.64 7.81
CA GLU A 159 17.92 -2.31 8.68
C GLU A 159 17.60 -1.17 9.64
N VAL A 160 16.83 -0.17 9.22
CA VAL A 160 16.37 0.92 10.10
C VAL A 160 15.17 0.54 10.98
N GLY A 161 14.61 -0.66 10.84
CA GLY A 161 13.53 -1.17 11.67
C GLY A 161 12.11 -0.95 11.14
N LEU A 162 11.93 -0.56 9.88
CA LEU A 162 10.62 -0.47 9.26
C LEU A 162 10.04 -1.87 9.05
N LYS A 163 8.80 -2.09 9.47
CA LYS A 163 8.02 -3.28 9.10
C LYS A 163 7.57 -3.14 7.64
N ILE A 164 7.80 -4.18 6.86
CA ILE A 164 7.56 -4.17 5.42
C ILE A 164 6.44 -5.14 5.08
N LYS A 165 5.51 -4.66 4.25
CA LYS A 165 4.54 -5.51 3.62
C LYS A 165 4.62 -5.33 2.10
N ILE A 166 4.83 -6.43 1.39
CA ILE A 166 4.83 -6.45 -0.06
C ILE A 166 3.39 -6.51 -0.57
N ASN A 167 3.02 -5.62 -1.47
CA ASN A 167 1.77 -5.66 -2.20
C ASN A 167 2.06 -6.16 -3.62
N THR A 168 1.43 -7.25 -4.02
CA THR A 168 1.57 -7.85 -5.35
C THR A 168 0.20 -7.89 -6.03
N VAL A 169 0.09 -7.29 -7.20
CA VAL A 169 -1.09 -7.44 -8.06
C VAL A 169 -1.00 -8.78 -8.78
N ALA A 170 -2.01 -9.63 -8.60
CA ALA A 170 -2.10 -10.90 -9.30
C ALA A 170 -2.57 -10.68 -10.75
N ILE A 171 -1.76 -11.07 -11.72
CA ILE A 171 -2.00 -10.82 -13.14
C ILE A 171 -1.93 -12.14 -13.89
N SER A 172 -3.04 -12.46 -14.59
CA SER A 172 -3.16 -13.64 -15.44
C SER A 172 -2.08 -13.63 -16.54
N ASN A 173 -1.53 -14.82 -16.81
CA ASN A 173 -0.49 -15.03 -17.84
C ASN A 173 0.79 -14.20 -17.65
N PHE A 174 0.98 -13.58 -16.47
CA PHE A 174 2.18 -12.82 -16.17
C PHE A 174 2.88 -13.35 -14.91
N ASN A 175 2.32 -13.11 -13.71
CA ASN A 175 2.97 -13.52 -12.46
C ASN A 175 2.23 -14.62 -11.70
N GLN A 176 1.12 -15.15 -12.22
CA GLN A 176 0.32 -16.16 -11.54
C GLN A 176 1.13 -17.38 -11.07
N ASN A 177 2.11 -17.82 -11.86
CA ASN A 177 2.96 -18.97 -11.55
C ASN A 177 4.15 -18.61 -10.64
N HIS A 178 4.38 -17.33 -10.34
CA HIS A 178 5.48 -16.82 -9.52
C HIS A 178 5.03 -16.30 -8.15
N LEU A 179 3.71 -16.27 -7.86
CA LEU A 179 3.19 -15.78 -6.58
C LEU A 179 3.69 -16.60 -5.39
N ALA A 180 3.84 -17.92 -5.55
CA ALA A 180 4.44 -18.81 -4.55
C ALA A 180 5.90 -18.46 -4.27
N GLU A 181 6.69 -18.16 -5.30
CA GLU A 181 8.08 -17.73 -5.18
C GLU A 181 8.21 -16.40 -4.44
N ILE A 182 7.35 -15.42 -4.77
CA ILE A 182 7.32 -14.12 -4.07
C ILE A 182 6.96 -14.32 -2.59
N LEU A 183 5.98 -15.19 -2.29
CA LEU A 183 5.58 -15.50 -0.91
C LEU A 183 6.73 -16.14 -0.12
N MET A 184 7.44 -17.10 -0.70
CA MET A 184 8.63 -17.72 -0.09
C MET A 184 9.73 -16.70 0.17
N TRP A 185 9.99 -15.83 -0.80
CA TRP A 185 10.95 -14.76 -0.65
C TRP A 185 10.55 -13.78 0.47
N CYS A 186 9.29 -13.37 0.52
CA CYS A 186 8.78 -12.53 1.61
C CYS A 186 9.03 -13.17 2.98
N GLY A 187 8.78 -14.49 3.12
CA GLY A 187 9.06 -15.20 4.36
C GLY A 187 10.53 -15.18 4.76
N LYS A 188 11.45 -15.41 3.81
CA LYS A 188 12.90 -15.34 4.04
C LYS A 188 13.37 -13.96 4.49
N GLU A 189 12.77 -12.91 3.93
CA GLU A 189 13.09 -11.52 4.26
C GLU A 189 12.34 -10.99 5.49
N ASN A 190 11.47 -11.80 6.11
CA ASN A 190 10.58 -11.42 7.21
C ASN A 190 9.63 -10.28 6.82
N PHE A 191 9.07 -10.34 5.62
CA PHE A 191 8.06 -9.44 5.12
C PHE A 191 6.69 -10.10 5.13
N ASP A 192 5.63 -9.33 5.45
CA ASP A 192 4.27 -9.74 5.14
C ASP A 192 3.98 -9.54 3.65
N MET A 193 2.98 -10.24 3.14
CA MET A 193 2.55 -10.11 1.74
C MET A 193 1.05 -9.83 1.65
N THR A 194 0.64 -9.11 0.61
CA THR A 194 -0.77 -8.98 0.22
C THR A 194 -0.89 -9.17 -1.29
N ILE A 195 -1.74 -10.10 -1.68
CA ILE A 195 -2.11 -10.34 -3.07
C ILE A 195 -3.41 -9.60 -3.37
N ILE A 196 -3.42 -8.87 -4.47
CA ILE A 196 -4.50 -7.93 -4.84
C ILE A 196 -5.00 -8.31 -6.23
N GLU A 197 -6.32 -8.43 -6.42
CA GLU A 197 -6.91 -8.51 -7.75
C GLU A 197 -6.66 -7.24 -8.55
N VAL A 198 -6.35 -7.39 -9.84
CA VAL A 198 -6.29 -6.24 -10.74
C VAL A 198 -7.65 -5.59 -10.82
N MET A 199 -7.69 -4.27 -10.65
CA MET A 199 -8.93 -3.49 -10.70
C MET A 199 -9.06 -2.78 -12.03
N PRO A 200 -10.30 -2.62 -12.56
CA PRO A 200 -10.55 -1.86 -13.79
C PRO A 200 -10.45 -0.34 -13.54
N MET A 201 -9.33 0.09 -12.96
CA MET A 201 -9.07 1.50 -12.59
C MET A 201 -7.78 1.99 -13.27
N GLY A 202 -7.68 3.32 -13.45
CA GLY A 202 -6.55 3.95 -14.10
C GLY A 202 -6.72 4.05 -15.63
N ASP A 203 -5.95 4.88 -16.26
CA ASP A 203 -5.88 4.99 -17.72
C ASP A 203 -4.69 4.18 -18.25
N ILE A 204 -4.95 3.03 -18.86
CA ILE A 204 -3.91 2.15 -19.43
C ILE A 204 -3.95 2.10 -20.97
N GLY A 205 -4.87 2.86 -21.60
CA GLY A 205 -5.03 2.88 -23.05
C GLY A 205 -5.59 1.56 -23.62
N GLY A 206 -6.93 1.39 -23.56
CA GLY A 206 -7.67 0.29 -24.22
C GLY A 206 -8.02 -0.92 -23.35
N ASP A 207 -8.69 -1.92 -23.95
CA ASP A 207 -9.32 -3.08 -23.28
C ASP A 207 -8.37 -4.17 -22.79
N LYS A 208 -7.09 -3.91 -22.68
CA LYS A 208 -6.06 -4.91 -22.29
C LYS A 208 -6.26 -5.50 -20.89
N ARG A 209 -7.10 -4.89 -20.06
CA ARG A 209 -7.36 -5.31 -18.66
C ARG A 209 -8.10 -6.62 -18.52
N TYR A 210 -9.05 -6.90 -19.42
CA TYR A 210 -9.85 -8.14 -19.34
C TYR A 210 -8.97 -9.39 -19.42
N GLY A 211 -7.87 -9.34 -20.16
CA GLY A 211 -6.89 -10.43 -20.23
C GLY A 211 -5.96 -10.55 -19.02
N GLN A 212 -5.95 -9.55 -18.11
CA GLN A 212 -5.08 -9.51 -16.93
C GLN A 212 -5.76 -10.01 -15.65
N TYR A 213 -7.08 -10.15 -15.67
CA TYR A 213 -7.84 -10.54 -14.49
C TYR A 213 -7.50 -11.97 -14.05
N LEU A 214 -7.13 -12.09 -12.78
CA LEU A 214 -6.91 -13.35 -12.10
C LEU A 214 -7.65 -13.33 -10.75
N PRO A 215 -8.69 -14.18 -10.58
CA PRO A 215 -9.43 -14.27 -9.32
C PRO A 215 -8.48 -14.67 -8.19
N VAL A 216 -8.41 -13.88 -7.12
CA VAL A 216 -7.57 -14.20 -5.96
C VAL A 216 -8.04 -15.45 -5.23
N SER A 217 -9.32 -15.82 -5.36
CA SER A 217 -9.83 -17.12 -4.89
C SER A 217 -9.14 -18.31 -5.59
N GLN A 218 -8.81 -18.19 -6.88
CA GLN A 218 -8.03 -19.19 -7.60
C GLN A 218 -6.58 -19.19 -7.12
N VAL A 219 -5.98 -18.02 -6.95
CA VAL A 219 -4.61 -17.88 -6.41
C VAL A 219 -4.49 -18.54 -5.04
N ARG A 220 -5.48 -18.33 -4.14
CA ARG A 220 -5.50 -18.98 -2.83
C ARG A 220 -5.49 -20.51 -2.96
N LYS A 221 -6.35 -21.09 -3.81
CA LYS A 221 -6.38 -22.54 -4.06
C LYS A 221 -5.06 -23.09 -4.59
N ASP A 222 -4.38 -22.32 -5.45
CA ASP A 222 -3.09 -22.74 -6.01
C ASP A 222 -1.98 -22.68 -4.96
N LEU A 223 -1.99 -21.67 -4.10
CA LEU A 223 -1.06 -21.57 -2.96
C LEU A 223 -1.31 -22.67 -1.91
N GLU A 224 -2.57 -23.06 -1.65
CA GLU A 224 -2.92 -24.14 -0.72
C GLU A 224 -2.40 -25.52 -1.14
N LYS A 225 -1.98 -25.69 -2.42
CA LYS A 225 -1.29 -26.90 -2.89
C LYS A 225 0.15 -27.02 -2.36
N GLN A 226 0.76 -25.91 -1.95
CA GLN A 226 2.17 -25.81 -1.56
C GLN A 226 2.36 -25.31 -0.12
N PHE A 227 1.37 -24.62 0.44
CA PHE A 227 1.44 -23.98 1.75
C PHE A 227 0.24 -24.31 2.61
N THR A 228 0.47 -24.38 3.92
CA THR A 228 -0.60 -24.49 4.91
C THR A 228 -1.06 -23.08 5.29
N LEU A 229 -2.21 -22.67 4.78
CA LEU A 229 -2.82 -21.37 5.05
C LEU A 229 -3.85 -21.50 6.19
N VAL A 230 -3.65 -20.75 7.27
CA VAL A 230 -4.55 -20.75 8.44
C VAL A 230 -5.20 -19.38 8.55
N ASP A 231 -6.53 -19.33 8.50
CA ASP A 231 -7.27 -18.07 8.59
C ASP A 231 -6.99 -17.35 9.92
N ILE A 232 -6.72 -16.05 9.84
CA ILE A 232 -6.53 -15.19 11.01
C ILE A 232 -7.82 -14.39 11.19
N PRO A 233 -8.50 -14.48 12.35
CA PRO A 233 -9.74 -13.75 12.60
C PRO A 233 -9.51 -12.23 12.73
N GLU A 234 -8.26 -11.82 12.89
CA GLU A 234 -7.87 -10.41 13.02
C GLU A 234 -8.23 -9.62 11.75
N ARG A 235 -9.12 -8.66 11.89
CA ARG A 235 -9.46 -7.72 10.82
C ARG A 235 -8.56 -6.49 10.95
N SER A 236 -7.71 -6.26 9.97
CA SER A 236 -7.12 -4.93 9.83
C SER A 236 -8.20 -3.93 9.40
N SER A 237 -8.01 -2.65 9.71
CA SER A 237 -8.90 -1.56 9.25
C SER A 237 -9.00 -1.42 7.72
N GLY A 238 -8.51 -2.38 6.96
CA GLY A 238 -8.48 -2.38 5.49
C GLY A 238 -9.24 -3.54 4.86
N PRO A 239 -9.28 -3.62 3.53
CA PRO A 239 -10.02 -4.62 2.78
C PRO A 239 -9.39 -6.02 2.81
N ALA A 240 -8.15 -6.16 3.28
CA ALA A 240 -7.42 -7.42 3.24
C ALA A 240 -7.99 -8.42 4.26
N ARG A 241 -8.15 -9.68 3.83
CA ARG A 241 -8.37 -10.84 4.68
C ARG A 241 -7.05 -11.57 4.82
N TYR A 242 -6.67 -11.88 6.05
CA TYR A 242 -5.34 -12.42 6.35
C TYR A 242 -5.38 -13.89 6.70
N VAL A 243 -4.34 -14.59 6.29
CA VAL A 243 -3.99 -15.94 6.72
C VAL A 243 -2.56 -15.94 7.25
N SER A 244 -2.27 -16.85 8.16
CA SER A 244 -0.90 -17.20 8.55
C SER A 244 -0.41 -18.30 7.62
N VAL A 245 0.83 -18.19 7.14
CA VAL A 245 1.50 -19.19 6.31
C VAL A 245 2.46 -19.96 7.20
N LYS A 246 2.21 -21.26 7.44
CA LYS A 246 3.00 -22.03 8.39
C LYS A 246 4.46 -22.18 7.98
N GLU A 247 4.72 -22.42 6.71
CA GLU A 247 6.03 -22.68 6.15
C GLU A 247 6.95 -21.45 6.18
N THR A 248 6.38 -20.26 6.01
CA THR A 248 7.11 -19.00 5.93
C THR A 248 6.96 -18.12 7.16
N ARG A 249 6.01 -18.43 8.05
CA ARG A 249 5.71 -17.74 9.32
C ARG A 249 5.31 -16.26 9.18
N ASN A 250 5.02 -15.80 7.96
CA ASN A 250 4.53 -14.46 7.68
C ASN A 250 3.00 -14.42 7.52
N LYS A 251 2.44 -13.22 7.44
CA LYS A 251 1.03 -13.01 7.13
C LYS A 251 0.87 -12.80 5.62
N LEU A 252 -0.11 -13.51 5.05
CA LEU A 252 -0.55 -13.31 3.68
C LEU A 252 -1.95 -12.70 3.69
N GLY A 253 -2.13 -11.55 3.05
CA GLY A 253 -3.42 -10.89 2.88
C GLY A 253 -3.98 -11.11 1.47
N PHE A 254 -5.30 -11.14 1.35
CA PHE A 254 -6.02 -11.20 0.08
C PHE A 254 -6.95 -9.99 -0.02
N ILE A 255 -6.87 -9.25 -1.13
CA ILE A 255 -7.76 -8.13 -1.47
C ILE A 255 -8.49 -8.49 -2.76
N THR A 256 -9.80 -8.65 -2.64
CA THR A 256 -10.69 -9.21 -3.68
C THR A 256 -11.77 -8.21 -4.09
N PRO A 257 -11.42 -7.08 -4.71
CA PRO A 257 -12.38 -6.01 -4.98
C PRO A 257 -13.48 -6.39 -5.98
N LEU A 258 -13.19 -7.35 -6.87
CA LEU A 258 -14.14 -7.83 -7.87
C LEU A 258 -14.84 -9.12 -7.45
N THR A 259 -14.11 -10.06 -6.84
CA THR A 259 -14.68 -11.36 -6.44
C THR A 259 -15.58 -11.25 -5.21
N HIS A 260 -15.21 -10.44 -4.23
CA HIS A 260 -15.97 -10.23 -2.99
C HIS A 260 -15.98 -8.77 -2.59
N ASN A 261 -17.19 -8.21 -2.50
CA ASN A 261 -17.38 -6.87 -1.96
C ASN A 261 -16.91 -6.81 -0.50
N PHE A 262 -16.00 -5.90 -0.18
CA PHE A 262 -15.50 -5.65 1.17
C PHE A 262 -15.96 -4.32 1.76
N CYS A 263 -16.84 -3.58 1.06
CA CYS A 263 -17.31 -2.26 1.49
C CYS A 263 -17.99 -2.30 2.85
N GLU A 264 -18.74 -3.37 3.15
CA GLU A 264 -19.45 -3.54 4.43
C GLU A 264 -18.51 -3.59 5.65
N SER A 265 -17.27 -3.99 5.48
CA SER A 265 -16.29 -4.13 6.57
C SER A 265 -15.15 -3.12 6.50
N CYS A 266 -15.22 -2.15 5.60
CA CYS A 266 -14.22 -1.12 5.39
C CYS A 266 -14.56 0.10 6.27
N ASN A 267 -13.55 0.66 6.96
CA ASN A 267 -13.66 1.87 7.78
C ASN A 267 -12.83 3.04 7.21
N ARG A 268 -12.66 3.04 5.89
CA ARG A 268 -11.95 4.09 5.13
C ARG A 268 -12.92 4.98 4.41
#